data_a6d744b142d6ca478b33eb3b1b388720
#
_entry.id   a6d744b142d6ca478b33eb3b1b388720
#
_cell.length_a   1.000
_cell.length_b   1.000
_cell.length_c   1.000
_cell.angle_alpha   90.00
_cell.angle_beta   90.00
_cell.angle_gamma   90.00
#
_symmetry.space_group_name_H-M   'P 1'
#
loop_
_entity.id
_entity.type
_entity.pdbx_description
1 polymer ?
#
loop_
_entity_poly.entity_id
_entity_poly.type
_entity_poly.pdbx_seq_one_letter_code
_entity_poly.pdbx_strand_id
1 'polypeptide(L)'
;GFIMKLQEKILFHKPITTSREFFKDGVGIKCVHYGDIYKNYSGKTIPSSCIINTFANAVASEKILCCDSIIVPDVTETVSDWGHFTYIKYDGTPYINGTHAVALTCQSEDELKYIFRYLSANYNRKRLQTLLNGSTVFQISIKHFRRFGLEKYHESRAEQSHIVESKC
;
A
#
# COMPACT_ATOMS: atom_id res chain seq x y z
N GLY A 1 -16.25 -10.20 -20.81
CA GLY A 1 -15.92 -11.15 -19.81
C GLY A 1 -16.24 -10.66 -18.41
N PHE A 2 -16.18 -11.54 -17.45
CA PHE A 2 -16.42 -11.22 -16.05
C PHE A 2 -15.27 -10.35 -15.49
N ILE A 3 -15.61 -9.17 -14.97
CA ILE A 3 -14.64 -8.29 -14.32
C ILE A 3 -14.82 -8.42 -12.81
N MET A 4 -13.76 -8.83 -12.12
CA MET A 4 -13.73 -8.92 -10.67
C MET A 4 -13.31 -7.56 -10.09
N LYS A 5 -14.01 -7.11 -9.07
CA LYS A 5 -13.66 -5.88 -8.37
C LYS A 5 -12.60 -6.16 -7.30
N LEU A 6 -11.73 -5.20 -7.06
CA LEU A 6 -10.67 -5.31 -6.09
C LEU A 6 -11.20 -5.71 -4.69
N GLN A 7 -12.33 -5.14 -4.28
CA GLN A 7 -12.98 -5.44 -2.99
C GLN A 7 -13.37 -6.92 -2.80
N GLU A 8 -13.49 -7.69 -3.90
CA GLU A 8 -13.85 -9.11 -3.82
C GLU A 8 -12.66 -9.98 -3.42
N LYS A 9 -11.44 -9.45 -3.51
CA LYS A 9 -10.20 -10.16 -3.22
C LYS A 9 -9.45 -9.60 -2.03
N ILE A 10 -9.62 -8.33 -1.71
CA ILE A 10 -8.77 -7.58 -0.79
C ILE A 10 -9.60 -7.03 0.36
N LEU A 11 -9.03 -7.08 1.57
CA LEU A 11 -9.49 -6.31 2.72
C LEU A 11 -8.77 -4.97 2.75
N PHE A 12 -9.51 -3.90 2.94
CA PHE A 12 -9.01 -2.54 3.05
C PHE A 12 -8.93 -2.13 4.51
N HIS A 13 -7.74 -1.75 4.97
CA HIS A 13 -7.50 -1.25 6.33
C HIS A 13 -7.31 0.25 6.26
N LYS A 14 -8.20 0.98 6.94
CA LYS A 14 -8.15 2.43 7.00
C LYS A 14 -6.84 2.91 7.65
N PRO A 15 -6.30 4.08 7.24
CA PRO A 15 -5.14 4.66 7.90
C PRO A 15 -5.40 4.85 9.40
N ILE A 16 -4.37 4.59 10.18
CA ILE A 16 -4.38 4.86 11.62
C ILE A 16 -3.78 6.24 11.81
N THR A 17 -4.48 7.12 12.52
CA THR A 17 -3.93 8.45 12.83
C THR A 17 -2.73 8.30 13.74
N THR A 18 -1.55 8.64 13.23
CA THR A 18 -0.28 8.55 13.97
C THR A 18 0.35 9.93 14.06
N SER A 19 0.27 10.53 15.23
CA SER A 19 0.86 11.85 15.49
C SER A 19 2.38 11.76 15.55
N ARG A 20 3.08 12.69 14.90
CA ARG A 20 4.54 12.72 14.83
C ARG A 20 5.24 12.77 16.19
N GLU A 21 4.59 13.33 17.20
CA GLU A 21 5.14 13.40 18.56
C GLU A 21 5.42 12.03 19.17
N PHE A 22 4.76 10.97 18.67
CA PHE A 22 4.94 9.60 19.15
C PHE A 22 5.93 8.79 18.30
N PHE A 23 6.54 9.38 17.29
CA PHE A 23 7.59 8.70 16.53
C PHE A 23 8.92 8.80 17.29
N LYS A 24 9.42 7.65 17.74
CA LYS A 24 10.69 7.54 18.49
C LYS A 24 11.47 6.36 17.95
N ASP A 25 12.73 6.60 17.61
CA ASP A 25 13.59 5.55 17.07
C ASP A 25 13.70 4.35 18.01
N GLY A 26 13.40 3.18 17.47
CA GLY A 26 13.52 1.91 18.17
C GLY A 26 12.54 1.68 19.32
N VAL A 27 11.52 2.52 19.46
CA VAL A 27 10.52 2.41 20.53
C VAL A 27 9.12 2.27 19.93
N GLY A 28 8.42 1.20 20.30
CA GLY A 28 7.05 0.95 19.86
C GLY A 28 6.98 0.06 18.62
N ILE A 29 5.88 0.18 17.89
CA ILE A 29 5.59 -0.66 16.74
C ILE A 29 6.06 -0.03 15.44
N LYS A 30 6.54 -0.85 14.51
CA LYS A 30 6.87 -0.41 13.16
C LYS A 30 5.65 0.23 12.51
N CYS A 31 5.84 1.42 11.90
CA CYS A 31 4.76 2.20 11.31
C CYS A 31 5.15 2.68 9.92
N VAL A 32 4.33 2.32 8.92
CA VAL A 32 4.52 2.83 7.56
C VAL A 32 3.89 4.21 7.49
N HIS A 33 4.74 5.23 7.34
CA HIS A 33 4.30 6.61 7.14
C HIS A 33 4.19 6.92 5.65
N TYR A 34 3.13 7.62 5.24
CA TYR A 34 2.89 7.89 3.81
C TYR A 34 4.04 8.64 3.13
N GLY A 35 4.73 9.53 3.85
CA GLY A 35 5.89 10.23 3.32
C GLY A 35 7.04 9.31 2.93
N ASP A 36 7.22 8.21 3.66
CA ASP A 36 8.26 7.23 3.35
C ASP A 36 7.94 6.44 2.08
N ILE A 37 6.66 6.26 1.76
CA ILE A 37 6.24 5.60 0.52
C ILE A 37 6.83 6.35 -0.67
N TYR A 38 6.71 7.67 -0.68
CA TYR A 38 7.23 8.49 -1.78
C TYR A 38 8.74 8.60 -1.77
N LYS A 39 9.37 8.69 -0.60
CA LYS A 39 10.82 8.92 -0.47
C LYS A 39 11.64 7.65 -0.58
N ASN A 40 11.19 6.57 0.05
CA ASN A 40 12.01 5.39 0.30
C ASN A 40 11.47 4.10 -0.27
N TYR A 41 10.13 3.94 -0.39
CA TYR A 41 9.50 2.65 -0.64
C TYR A 41 8.76 2.55 -1.98
N SER A 42 8.72 3.61 -2.76
CA SER A 42 7.94 3.67 -4.00
C SER A 42 8.30 2.53 -4.94
N GLY A 43 7.30 1.71 -5.29
CA GLY A 43 7.45 0.58 -6.20
C GLY A 43 8.28 -0.59 -5.65
N LYS A 44 8.54 -0.63 -4.34
CA LYS A 44 9.42 -1.62 -3.73
C LYS A 44 8.65 -2.64 -2.91
N THR A 45 9.26 -3.82 -2.75
CA THR A 45 8.91 -4.80 -1.72
C THR A 45 9.93 -4.68 -0.60
N ILE A 46 9.48 -4.48 0.62
CA ILE A 46 10.36 -4.38 1.79
C ILE A 46 9.91 -5.34 2.90
N PRO A 47 10.84 -5.95 3.65
CA PRO A 47 10.51 -6.70 4.86
C PRO A 47 9.91 -5.79 5.92
N SER A 48 8.97 -6.30 6.73
CA SER A 48 8.35 -5.50 7.78
C SER A 48 9.35 -5.01 8.84
N SER A 49 10.40 -5.79 9.11
CA SER A 49 11.49 -5.36 10.01
C SER A 49 12.29 -4.17 9.49
N CYS A 50 12.25 -3.90 8.18
CA CYS A 50 12.98 -2.80 7.55
C CYS A 50 12.17 -1.50 7.48
N ILE A 51 10.95 -1.46 8.01
CA ILE A 51 10.19 -0.23 8.13
C ILE A 51 10.96 0.73 9.05
N ILE A 52 11.19 1.95 8.56
CA ILE A 52 12.10 2.89 9.22
C ILE A 52 11.52 3.45 10.51
N ASN A 53 10.24 3.87 10.46
CA ASN A 53 9.62 4.55 11.60
C ASN A 53 9.03 3.58 12.60
N THR A 54 9.09 3.96 13.89
CA THR A 54 8.41 3.29 14.99
C THR A 54 7.48 4.27 15.70
N PHE A 55 6.34 3.76 16.14
CA PHE A 55 5.28 4.54 16.78
C PHE A 55 5.10 4.07 18.22
N ALA A 56 5.31 4.99 19.17
CA ALA A 56 5.41 4.67 20.59
C ALA A 56 4.10 4.78 21.38
N ASN A 57 3.00 5.21 20.75
CA ASN A 57 1.71 5.28 21.43
C ASN A 57 0.95 3.95 21.30
N ALA A 58 -0.05 3.74 22.14
CA ALA A 58 -0.86 2.53 22.15
C ALA A 58 -1.66 2.40 20.84
N VAL A 59 -1.71 1.16 20.34
CA VAL A 59 -2.50 0.79 19.16
C VAL A 59 -3.36 -0.42 19.52
N ALA A 60 -4.62 -0.37 19.12
CA ALA A 60 -5.53 -1.49 19.33
C ALA A 60 -5.00 -2.73 18.58
N SER A 61 -5.04 -3.89 19.24
CA SER A 61 -4.43 -5.12 18.71
C SER A 61 -5.00 -5.55 17.35
N GLU A 62 -6.29 -5.31 17.10
CA GLU A 62 -6.95 -5.64 15.83
C GLU A 62 -6.47 -4.80 14.65
N LYS A 63 -5.77 -3.68 14.90
CA LYS A 63 -5.19 -2.81 13.87
C LYS A 63 -3.76 -3.16 13.51
N ILE A 64 -3.14 -4.05 14.28
CA ILE A 64 -1.76 -4.48 14.06
C ILE A 64 -1.74 -5.52 12.95
N LEU A 65 -0.85 -5.33 11.98
CA LEU A 65 -0.70 -6.23 10.85
C LEU A 65 0.42 -7.24 11.11
N CYS A 66 0.07 -8.52 10.98
CA CYS A 66 1.00 -9.66 11.07
C CYS A 66 0.92 -10.51 9.80
N CYS A 67 0.81 -9.86 8.65
CA CYS A 67 0.73 -10.47 7.33
C CYS A 67 1.28 -9.49 6.29
N ASP A 68 1.45 -9.97 5.07
CA ASP A 68 1.84 -9.12 3.94
C ASP A 68 0.74 -8.09 3.64
N SER A 69 1.11 -6.93 3.16
CA SER A 69 0.16 -5.91 2.71
C SER A 69 0.71 -5.09 1.54
N ILE A 70 -0.21 -4.52 0.77
CA ILE A 70 0.10 -3.46 -0.18
C ILE A 70 -0.25 -2.15 0.50
N ILE A 71 0.69 -1.21 0.56
CA ILE A 71 0.46 0.10 1.15
C ILE A 71 0.19 1.12 0.06
N VAL A 72 -0.94 1.81 0.19
CA VAL A 72 -1.42 2.80 -0.77
C VAL A 72 -1.57 4.13 -0.04
N PRO A 73 -0.81 5.17 -0.43
CA PRO A 73 -1.07 6.51 0.10
C PRO A 73 -2.40 7.01 -0.44
N ASP A 74 -3.24 7.57 0.42
CA ASP A 74 -4.55 8.09 0.00
C ASP A 74 -4.50 9.54 -0.46
N VAL A 75 -3.33 10.19 -0.42
CA VAL A 75 -3.08 11.56 -0.88
C VAL A 75 -1.80 11.61 -1.72
N THR A 76 -1.76 12.56 -2.65
CA THR A 76 -0.55 12.88 -3.41
C THR A 76 -0.58 14.35 -3.86
N GLU A 77 0.57 14.96 -3.95
CA GLU A 77 0.71 16.31 -4.52
C GLU A 77 0.81 16.26 -6.05
N THR A 78 1.28 15.14 -6.60
CA THR A 78 1.50 14.97 -8.03
C THR A 78 0.88 13.66 -8.51
N VAL A 79 -0.06 13.75 -9.46
CA VAL A 79 -0.78 12.58 -9.99
C VAL A 79 0.19 11.53 -10.54
N SER A 80 1.22 11.94 -11.28
CA SER A 80 2.18 11.01 -11.90
C SER A 80 3.04 10.24 -10.89
N ASP A 81 3.18 10.74 -9.66
CA ASP A 81 3.93 10.06 -8.60
C ASP A 81 3.12 8.98 -7.89
N TRP A 82 1.80 9.05 -8.02
CA TRP A 82 0.91 8.12 -7.35
C TRP A 82 0.72 6.83 -8.17
N GLY A 83 0.63 5.72 -7.47
CA GLY A 83 0.40 4.41 -8.09
C GLY A 83 1.62 3.49 -8.06
N HIS A 84 2.77 3.98 -7.62
CA HIS A 84 3.95 3.18 -7.33
C HIS A 84 3.87 2.72 -5.87
N PHE A 85 3.00 1.74 -5.60
CA PHE A 85 2.71 1.28 -4.25
C PHE A 85 3.86 0.49 -3.65
N THR A 86 3.78 0.24 -2.36
CA THR A 86 4.78 -0.52 -1.60
C THR A 86 4.17 -1.85 -1.17
N TYR A 87 4.92 -2.92 -1.34
CA TYR A 87 4.57 -4.23 -0.79
C TYR A 87 5.36 -4.45 0.49
N ILE A 88 4.67 -4.71 1.60
CA ILE A 88 5.30 -5.09 2.85
C ILE A 88 5.28 -6.61 2.97
N LYS A 89 6.46 -7.20 2.99
CA LYS A 89 6.64 -8.63 3.25
C LYS A 89 6.76 -8.84 4.75
N TYR A 90 5.78 -9.53 5.34
CA TYR A 90 5.83 -9.84 6.75
C TYR A 90 6.94 -10.85 7.05
N ASP A 91 7.85 -10.50 7.94
CA ASP A 91 9.01 -11.32 8.33
C ASP A 91 8.99 -11.71 9.81
N GLY A 92 7.85 -11.58 10.48
CA GLY A 92 7.71 -11.81 11.93
C GLY A 92 7.66 -10.53 12.74
N THR A 93 7.93 -9.38 12.14
CA THR A 93 7.89 -8.07 12.81
C THR A 93 6.52 -7.42 12.55
N PRO A 94 5.64 -7.31 13.56
CA PRO A 94 4.35 -6.64 13.43
C PRO A 94 4.51 -5.16 13.08
N TYR A 95 3.52 -4.62 12.37
CA TYR A 95 3.55 -3.22 11.93
C TYR A 95 2.15 -2.65 11.79
N ILE A 96 2.07 -1.35 11.61
CA ILE A 96 0.81 -0.63 11.35
C ILE A 96 0.95 0.28 10.13
N ASN A 97 -0.19 0.58 9.52
CA ASN A 97 -0.32 1.58 8.48
C ASN A 97 -0.73 2.90 9.14
N GLY A 98 0.16 3.87 9.10
CA GLY A 98 -0.04 5.18 9.73
C GLY A 98 -0.89 6.15 8.91
N THR A 99 -0.85 7.40 9.28
CA THR A 99 -1.61 8.48 8.65
C THR A 99 -1.44 8.47 7.13
N HIS A 100 -2.55 8.56 6.42
CA HIS A 100 -2.63 8.54 4.95
C HIS A 100 -2.08 7.29 4.27
N ALA A 101 -1.87 6.21 5.01
CA ALA A 101 -1.42 4.93 4.47
C ALA A 101 -2.54 3.89 4.59
N VAL A 102 -3.18 3.57 3.47
CA VAL A 102 -4.18 2.49 3.39
C VAL A 102 -3.43 1.18 3.22
N ALA A 103 -3.80 0.15 3.96
CA ALA A 103 -3.23 -1.18 3.79
C ALA A 103 -4.22 -2.13 3.13
N LEU A 104 -3.76 -2.87 2.14
CA LEU A 104 -4.53 -3.89 1.45
C LEU A 104 -3.98 -5.26 1.82
N THR A 105 -4.82 -6.14 2.35
CA THR A 105 -4.43 -7.50 2.71
C THR A 105 -5.27 -8.54 1.98
N CYS A 106 -4.75 -9.75 1.88
CA CYS A 106 -5.43 -10.87 1.25
C CYS A 106 -5.10 -12.14 2.02
N GLN A 107 -5.99 -13.12 2.02
CA GLN A 107 -5.76 -14.40 2.67
C GLN A 107 -4.62 -15.19 2.02
N SER A 108 -4.46 -15.05 0.71
CA SER A 108 -3.39 -15.70 -0.05
C SER A 108 -2.26 -14.72 -0.35
N GLU A 109 -1.06 -15.03 0.13
CA GLU A 109 0.16 -14.27 -0.15
C GLU A 109 0.46 -14.20 -1.65
N ASP A 110 0.32 -15.32 -2.36
CA ASP A 110 0.55 -15.38 -3.80
C ASP A 110 -0.44 -14.52 -4.56
N GLU A 111 -1.69 -14.51 -4.15
CA GLU A 111 -2.72 -13.67 -4.75
C GLU A 111 -2.45 -12.19 -4.49
N LEU A 112 -2.00 -11.83 -3.30
CA LEU A 112 -1.63 -10.44 -2.97
C LEU A 112 -0.45 -9.97 -3.82
N LYS A 113 0.58 -10.80 -4.00
CA LYS A 113 1.73 -10.49 -4.86
C LYS A 113 1.29 -10.29 -6.32
N TYR A 114 0.39 -11.13 -6.78
CA TYR A 114 -0.19 -11.01 -8.11
C TYR A 114 -0.91 -9.67 -8.29
N ILE A 115 -1.76 -9.30 -7.31
CA ILE A 115 -2.50 -8.03 -7.34
C ILE A 115 -1.52 -6.85 -7.30
N PHE A 116 -0.47 -6.94 -6.51
CA PHE A 116 0.57 -5.89 -6.46
C PHE A 116 1.20 -5.68 -7.85
N ARG A 117 1.58 -6.74 -8.53
CA ARG A 117 2.13 -6.66 -9.90
C ARG A 117 1.10 -6.09 -10.88
N TYR A 118 -0.16 -6.53 -10.75
CA TYR A 118 -1.25 -6.03 -11.59
C TYR A 118 -1.45 -4.52 -11.42
N LEU A 119 -1.55 -4.05 -10.18
CA LEU A 119 -1.74 -2.63 -9.89
C LEU A 119 -0.52 -1.78 -10.29
N SER A 120 0.68 -2.35 -10.23
CA SER A 120 1.94 -1.67 -10.55
C SER A 120 2.20 -1.55 -12.05
N ALA A 121 1.54 -2.38 -12.86
CA ALA A 121 1.70 -2.34 -14.31
C ALA A 121 1.29 -0.96 -14.86
N ASN A 122 2.07 -0.43 -15.80
CA ASN A 122 1.91 0.92 -16.33
C ASN A 122 0.48 1.22 -16.80
N TYR A 123 -0.11 0.29 -17.52
CA TYR A 123 -1.50 0.42 -18.01
C TYR A 123 -2.50 0.58 -16.86
N ASN A 124 -2.40 -0.25 -15.83
CA ASN A 124 -3.31 -0.21 -14.69
C ASN A 124 -3.05 0.98 -13.78
N ARG A 125 -1.79 1.36 -13.60
CA ARG A 125 -1.42 2.56 -12.84
C ARG A 125 -2.05 3.81 -13.44
N LYS A 126 -2.01 3.95 -14.76
CA LYS A 126 -2.65 5.09 -15.45
C LYS A 126 -4.17 5.08 -15.27
N ARG A 127 -4.80 3.92 -15.32
CA ARG A 127 -6.23 3.78 -15.03
C ARG A 127 -6.56 4.19 -13.61
N LEU A 128 -5.75 3.77 -12.63
CA LEU A 128 -5.91 4.13 -11.23
C LEU A 128 -5.77 5.64 -11.01
N GLN A 129 -4.83 6.29 -11.67
CA GLN A 129 -4.61 7.73 -11.57
C GLN A 129 -5.84 8.54 -11.96
N THR A 130 -6.71 8.01 -12.81
CA THR A 130 -7.98 8.67 -13.18
C THR A 130 -8.98 8.73 -12.02
N LEU A 131 -8.77 7.95 -10.95
CA LEU A 131 -9.65 7.95 -9.78
C LEU A 131 -9.30 9.05 -8.77
N LEU A 132 -8.14 9.70 -8.94
CA LEU A 132 -7.71 10.79 -8.06
C LEU A 132 -8.57 12.03 -8.27
N ASN A 133 -8.96 12.67 -7.16
CA ASN A 133 -9.75 13.89 -7.14
C ASN A 133 -8.98 15.00 -6.43
N GLY A 134 -9.10 16.22 -6.93
CA GLY A 134 -8.48 17.40 -6.31
C GLY A 134 -7.86 18.33 -7.35
N SER A 135 -7.28 19.43 -6.86
CA SER A 135 -6.65 20.45 -7.71
C SER A 135 -5.20 20.73 -7.30
N THR A 136 -4.93 20.89 -6.02
CA THR A 136 -3.59 21.15 -5.47
C THR A 136 -3.06 19.91 -4.75
N VAL A 137 -3.91 19.29 -3.92
CA VAL A 137 -3.66 17.98 -3.31
C VAL A 137 -4.72 17.03 -3.84
N PHE A 138 -4.27 15.88 -4.33
CA PHE A 138 -5.13 14.86 -4.90
C PHE A 138 -5.38 13.77 -3.89
N GLN A 139 -6.60 13.24 -3.87
CA GLN A 139 -7.02 12.20 -2.94
C GLN A 139 -7.67 11.05 -3.70
N ILE A 140 -7.51 9.82 -3.19
CA ILE A 140 -8.23 8.66 -3.66
C ILE A 140 -9.39 8.36 -2.71
N SER A 141 -10.59 8.19 -3.27
CA SER A 141 -11.71 7.65 -2.53
C SER A 141 -11.57 6.14 -2.39
N ILE A 142 -11.52 5.64 -1.16
CA ILE A 142 -11.48 4.19 -0.88
C ILE A 142 -12.68 3.49 -1.51
N LYS A 143 -13.84 4.12 -1.50
CA LYS A 143 -15.06 3.60 -2.13
C LYS A 143 -14.86 3.34 -3.63
N HIS A 144 -14.24 4.27 -4.33
CA HIS A 144 -13.95 4.11 -5.76
C HIS A 144 -12.83 3.10 -6.00
N PHE A 145 -11.78 3.11 -5.17
CA PHE A 145 -10.68 2.18 -5.27
C PHE A 145 -11.15 0.73 -5.08
N ARG A 146 -12.04 0.48 -4.13
CA ARG A 146 -12.65 -0.84 -3.91
C ARG A 146 -13.32 -1.42 -5.15
N ARG A 147 -13.88 -0.58 -6.00
CA ARG A 147 -14.61 -0.96 -7.21
C ARG A 147 -13.71 -1.12 -8.43
N PHE A 148 -12.40 -0.86 -8.28
CA PHE A 148 -11.48 -0.98 -9.40
C PHE A 148 -11.52 -2.40 -9.97
N GLY A 149 -11.70 -2.49 -11.29
CA GLY A 149 -11.83 -3.77 -11.98
C GLY A 149 -10.49 -4.44 -12.21
N LEU A 150 -10.37 -5.67 -11.73
CA LEU A 150 -9.29 -6.56 -12.09
C LEU A 150 -9.69 -7.25 -13.38
N GLU A 151 -9.32 -6.66 -14.51
CA GLU A 151 -9.56 -7.26 -15.82
C GLU A 151 -8.84 -8.59 -15.93
N LYS A 152 -9.26 -9.43 -16.89
CA LYS A 152 -8.59 -10.70 -17.11
C LYS A 152 -7.08 -10.48 -17.20
N TYR A 153 -6.36 -11.21 -16.36
CA TYR A 153 -4.92 -11.11 -16.26
C TYR A 153 -4.22 -11.46 -17.58
N HIS A 154 -3.37 -10.54 -18.00
CA HIS A 154 -2.40 -10.79 -19.06
C HIS A 154 -1.02 -10.78 -18.41
N GLU A 155 -0.42 -11.93 -18.26
CA GLU A 155 0.89 -12.12 -17.65
C GLU A 155 1.93 -11.15 -18.21
N SER A 156 1.96 -10.95 -19.52
CA SER A 156 2.84 -10.01 -20.18
C SER A 156 2.71 -8.56 -19.71
N ARG A 157 1.51 -8.13 -19.29
CA ARG A 157 1.30 -6.77 -18.76
C ARG A 157 1.80 -6.63 -17.34
N ALA A 158 1.62 -7.66 -16.51
CA ALA A 158 2.11 -7.64 -15.13
C ALA A 158 3.63 -7.75 -15.08
N GLU A 159 4.22 -8.53 -15.94
CA GLU A 159 5.68 -8.68 -16.05
C GLU A 159 6.40 -7.40 -16.47
N GLN A 160 5.69 -6.47 -17.11
CA GLN A 160 6.25 -5.17 -17.48
C GLN A 160 6.40 -4.22 -16.29
N SER A 161 5.87 -4.56 -15.13
CA SER A 161 6.06 -3.75 -13.93
C SER A 161 7.44 -4.01 -13.34
N HIS A 162 8.18 -2.93 -13.04
CA HIS A 162 9.47 -3.03 -12.37
C HIS A 162 9.25 -3.08 -10.87
N ILE A 163 9.27 -4.28 -10.31
CA ILE A 163 9.16 -4.48 -8.87
C ILE A 163 10.56 -4.71 -8.32
N VAL A 164 10.97 -3.84 -7.42
CA VAL A 164 12.28 -3.90 -6.77
C VAL A 164 12.13 -4.43 -5.36
N GLU A 165 12.78 -5.57 -5.07
CA GLU A 165 12.89 -6.07 -3.71
C GLU A 165 14.05 -5.36 -3.01
N SER A 166 13.76 -4.81 -1.84
CA SER A 166 14.73 -4.14 -1.01
C SER A 166 15.19 -5.08 0.12
N LYS A 167 16.51 -5.10 0.38
CA LYS A 167 17.09 -5.82 1.50
C LYS A 167 17.48 -4.84 2.63
N CYS A 168 16.57 -4.05 3.08
CA CYS A 168 16.84 -3.00 4.07
C CYS A 168 17.93 -2.02 3.60
#